data_e8b41d85bc5535d343498afdc85c01c6
#
_entry.id   e8b41d85bc5535d343498afdc85c01c6
#
_cell.length_a   1.000
_cell.length_b   1.000
_cell.length_c   1.000
_cell.angle_alpha   90.00
_cell.angle_beta   90.00
_cell.angle_gamma   90.00
#
_symmetry.space_group_name_H-M   'P 1'
#
loop_
_entity.id
_entity.type
_entity.pdbx_description
1 polymer ?
#
loop_
_entity_poly.entity_id
_entity_poly.type
_entity_poly.pdbx_seq_one_letter_code
_entity_poly.pdbx_strand_id
1 'polypeptide(L)'
;MLEDRWAVAVDRVDVVVVGAGAAGLAAAEQLARARLSVRLLEARPRIGGRVDTRRPPDWPVPVELGAEFVQGKARTLLARVRKARLRVEPTGEKRLTLKDGRLSDVAPSLHGALARVATLHGDVPVEQALEAMERGEKIPAEERALSRFYVEGYYAADVTRASAEAIGVLERASRALHGDEAARIEGGYLGVLEDILSSVEKRAPGALRLSTVVTEVRWSASRVLVESRKATGLALPQLEARAAVITIPLGVLRAPAGAAGAIRFAPRLHDVERAAAAMVQGPLFKLLFRFREAFWRSGTPTAHHARLRGLGFAFLPGGAVPTWWTTAPVESGVLTGWAGGPLAQELSALPAEIRRGRALDSLQKLFGTPRSTLEELLEDELMHDWQADPYARGGYAVTQVGGLGAARVLARPIADTLFFAGEHTDTEGQAGTVHGALETGERAARECLAALRERARAR
;
A
#
# COMPACT_ATOMS: atom_id res chain seq x y z
N MET A 1 -39.89 15.50 35.99
CA MET A 1 -39.57 14.10 35.70
C MET A 1 -39.70 13.83 34.21
N LEU A 2 -38.74 14.38 33.38
CA LEU A 2 -38.63 14.15 31.94
C LEU A 2 -37.16 14.21 31.46
N GLU A 3 -36.18 13.90 32.35
CA GLU A 3 -34.74 14.04 32.02
C GLU A 3 -34.00 12.73 31.72
N ASP A 4 -34.64 11.57 31.57
CA ASP A 4 -33.96 10.27 31.44
C ASP A 4 -34.33 9.49 30.16
N ARG A 5 -34.61 10.15 29.04
CA ARG A 5 -35.02 9.41 27.80
C ARG A 5 -34.01 9.32 26.66
N TRP A 6 -32.74 9.75 26.83
CA TRP A 6 -31.74 9.66 25.76
C TRP A 6 -30.39 9.20 26.29
N ALA A 7 -30.33 8.18 27.15
CA ALA A 7 -29.12 7.43 27.34
C ALA A 7 -28.84 6.71 26.02
N VAL A 8 -28.01 7.33 25.14
CA VAL A 8 -27.49 6.67 23.93
C VAL A 8 -26.80 5.41 24.42
N ALA A 9 -27.29 4.24 24.01
CA ALA A 9 -26.68 2.96 24.38
C ALA A 9 -25.22 2.97 23.92
N VAL A 10 -24.30 3.05 24.85
CA VAL A 10 -22.86 2.99 24.57
C VAL A 10 -22.49 1.52 24.33
N ASP A 11 -22.05 1.20 23.10
CA ASP A 11 -21.51 -0.13 22.81
C ASP A 11 -20.16 -0.29 23.54
N ARG A 12 -19.97 -1.40 24.28
CA ARG A 12 -18.76 -1.64 25.08
C ARG A 12 -18.07 -2.90 24.64
N VAL A 13 -16.75 -2.79 24.43
CA VAL A 13 -15.89 -3.92 24.05
C VAL A 13 -14.57 -3.86 24.80
N ASP A 14 -13.79 -4.94 24.79
CA ASP A 14 -12.43 -4.92 25.33
C ASP A 14 -11.50 -4.08 24.47
N VAL A 15 -11.55 -4.28 23.14
CA VAL A 15 -10.65 -3.59 22.21
C VAL A 15 -11.41 -3.13 20.96
N VAL A 16 -11.17 -1.87 20.60
CA VAL A 16 -11.56 -1.34 19.28
C VAL A 16 -10.36 -1.36 18.34
N VAL A 17 -10.55 -1.85 17.12
CA VAL A 17 -9.58 -1.80 16.04
C VAL A 17 -10.08 -0.81 14.99
N VAL A 18 -9.30 0.21 14.66
CA VAL A 18 -9.65 1.24 13.67
C VAL A 18 -8.94 0.97 12.36
N GLY A 19 -9.69 0.56 11.35
CA GLY A 19 -9.24 0.14 10.02
C GLY A 19 -9.29 -1.37 9.83
N ALA A 20 -9.95 -1.84 8.75
CA ALA A 20 -10.02 -3.25 8.34
C ALA A 20 -9.10 -3.55 7.13
N GLY A 21 -7.92 -2.95 7.08
CA GLY A 21 -6.83 -3.33 6.21
C GLY A 21 -6.08 -4.56 6.76
N ALA A 22 -4.99 -4.95 6.11
CA ALA A 22 -4.18 -6.12 6.50
C ALA A 22 -3.76 -6.08 7.98
N ALA A 23 -3.26 -4.95 8.46
CA ALA A 23 -2.84 -4.79 9.87
C ALA A 23 -4.02 -4.93 10.85
N GLY A 24 -5.14 -4.27 10.56
CA GLY A 24 -6.30 -4.31 11.44
C GLY A 24 -6.95 -5.69 11.52
N LEU A 25 -7.05 -6.38 10.39
CA LEU A 25 -7.56 -7.75 10.33
C LEU A 25 -6.64 -8.72 11.09
N ALA A 26 -5.32 -8.61 10.93
CA ALA A 26 -4.36 -9.42 11.66
C ALA A 26 -4.44 -9.16 13.17
N ALA A 27 -4.56 -7.91 13.59
CA ALA A 27 -4.74 -7.54 15.00
C ALA A 27 -6.06 -8.09 15.55
N ALA A 28 -7.17 -7.88 14.86
CA ALA A 28 -8.48 -8.36 15.27
C ALA A 28 -8.52 -9.89 15.42
N GLU A 29 -7.88 -10.63 14.49
CA GLU A 29 -7.79 -12.09 14.59
C GLU A 29 -7.08 -12.55 15.86
N GLN A 30 -5.94 -11.94 16.21
CA GLN A 30 -5.18 -12.29 17.41
C GLN A 30 -5.97 -11.97 18.71
N LEU A 31 -6.63 -10.82 18.74
CA LEU A 31 -7.45 -10.40 19.87
C LEU A 31 -8.68 -11.31 20.05
N ALA A 32 -9.37 -11.63 18.96
CA ALA A 32 -10.52 -12.54 18.99
C ALA A 32 -10.12 -13.99 19.37
N ARG A 33 -8.92 -14.45 18.95
CA ARG A 33 -8.36 -15.73 19.42
C ARG A 33 -8.11 -15.76 20.92
N ALA A 34 -7.76 -14.62 21.51
CA ALA A 34 -7.61 -14.46 22.95
C ALA A 34 -8.96 -14.31 23.68
N ARG A 35 -10.10 -14.45 22.99
CA ARG A 35 -11.48 -14.37 23.51
C ARG A 35 -11.83 -12.99 24.06
N LEU A 36 -11.19 -11.93 23.55
CA LEU A 36 -11.61 -10.57 23.83
C LEU A 36 -12.80 -10.17 22.95
N SER A 37 -13.69 -9.35 23.50
CA SER A 37 -14.70 -8.68 22.69
C SER A 37 -14.02 -7.58 21.85
N VAL A 38 -14.19 -7.69 20.52
CA VAL A 38 -13.50 -6.82 19.56
C VAL A 38 -14.55 -6.11 18.69
N ARG A 39 -14.28 -4.84 18.38
CA ARG A 39 -15.00 -4.11 17.34
C ARG A 39 -14.00 -3.58 16.31
N LEU A 40 -14.19 -3.96 15.05
CA LEU A 40 -13.36 -3.57 13.91
C LEU A 40 -14.14 -2.56 13.06
N LEU A 41 -13.66 -1.32 13.02
CA LEU A 41 -14.33 -0.19 12.34
C LEU A 41 -13.61 0.12 11.03
N GLU A 42 -14.33 0.09 9.91
CA GLU A 42 -13.81 0.39 8.58
C GLU A 42 -14.61 1.49 7.92
N ALA A 43 -13.93 2.51 7.43
CA ALA A 43 -14.55 3.68 6.79
C ALA A 43 -15.20 3.34 5.45
N ARG A 44 -14.65 2.41 4.70
CA ARG A 44 -15.16 1.97 3.38
C ARG A 44 -16.27 0.93 3.51
N PRO A 45 -17.06 0.72 2.45
CA PRO A 45 -18.04 -0.38 2.38
C PRO A 45 -17.38 -1.75 2.11
N ARG A 46 -16.05 -1.85 2.20
CA ARG A 46 -15.25 -3.05 1.96
C ARG A 46 -14.07 -3.14 2.92
N ILE A 47 -13.57 -4.33 3.14
CA ILE A 47 -12.29 -4.56 3.82
C ILE A 47 -11.11 -4.34 2.88
N GLY A 48 -9.90 -4.50 3.37
CA GLY A 48 -8.66 -4.55 2.60
C GLY A 48 -7.86 -3.24 2.61
N GLY A 49 -8.53 -2.08 2.76
CA GLY A 49 -7.84 -0.80 2.71
C GLY A 49 -7.13 -0.59 1.36
N ARG A 50 -5.78 -0.61 1.35
CA ARG A 50 -4.92 -0.52 0.16
C ARG A 50 -4.74 -1.85 -0.60
N VAL A 51 -5.30 -2.94 -0.14
CA VAL A 51 -5.61 -4.13 -0.93
C VAL A 51 -7.00 -3.94 -1.52
N ASP A 52 -7.12 -3.91 -2.83
CA ASP A 52 -8.37 -3.65 -3.53
C ASP A 52 -8.47 -4.51 -4.79
N THR A 53 -8.87 -5.76 -4.58
CA THR A 53 -9.14 -6.71 -5.67
C THR A 53 -10.52 -6.46 -6.24
N ARG A 54 -10.60 -6.24 -7.54
CA ARG A 54 -11.85 -6.07 -8.29
C ARG A 54 -12.11 -7.25 -9.20
N ARG A 55 -13.40 -7.57 -9.38
CA ARG A 55 -13.87 -8.61 -10.29
C ARG A 55 -14.98 -8.04 -11.17
N PRO A 56 -14.64 -7.12 -12.10
CA PRO A 56 -15.65 -6.57 -13.00
C PRO A 56 -16.21 -7.70 -13.88
N PRO A 57 -17.53 -7.70 -14.23
CA PRO A 57 -18.19 -8.83 -14.89
C PRO A 57 -17.53 -9.25 -16.20
N ASP A 58 -17.08 -8.29 -17.00
CA ASP A 58 -16.57 -8.53 -18.35
C ASP A 58 -15.03 -8.60 -18.41
N TRP A 59 -14.36 -8.63 -17.27
CA TRP A 59 -12.92 -8.74 -17.24
C TRP A 59 -12.47 -10.20 -17.11
N PRO A 60 -11.46 -10.63 -17.90
CA PRO A 60 -11.07 -12.03 -17.99
C PRO A 60 -10.42 -12.57 -16.72
N VAL A 61 -9.94 -11.68 -15.85
CA VAL A 61 -9.25 -12.01 -14.59
C VAL A 61 -9.62 -11.01 -13.50
N PRO A 62 -9.54 -11.39 -12.23
CA PRO A 62 -9.53 -10.42 -11.15
C PRO A 62 -8.36 -9.46 -11.29
N VAL A 63 -8.56 -8.20 -10.96
CA VAL A 63 -7.55 -7.15 -11.07
C VAL A 63 -7.35 -6.43 -9.75
N GLU A 64 -6.14 -5.94 -9.54
CA GLU A 64 -5.74 -5.25 -8.33
C GLU A 64 -5.62 -3.75 -8.59
N LEU A 65 -6.43 -2.95 -7.93
CA LEU A 65 -6.25 -1.49 -7.89
C LEU A 65 -5.20 -1.06 -6.86
N GLY A 66 -4.91 -1.92 -5.88
CA GLY A 66 -3.90 -1.72 -4.84
C GLY A 66 -2.72 -2.67 -4.95
N ALA A 67 -2.33 -3.26 -3.82
CA ALA A 67 -1.27 -4.25 -3.73
C ALA A 67 -1.60 -5.47 -4.62
N GLU A 68 -0.61 -5.91 -5.39
CA GLU A 68 -0.78 -6.98 -6.37
C GLU A 68 0.22 -8.12 -6.21
N PHE A 69 1.45 -7.81 -5.79
CA PHE A 69 2.52 -8.79 -5.80
C PHE A 69 2.89 -9.29 -4.40
N VAL A 70 3.08 -10.61 -4.29
CA VAL A 70 3.85 -11.23 -3.23
C VAL A 70 5.32 -11.05 -3.60
N GLN A 71 6.05 -10.34 -2.76
CA GLN A 71 7.46 -10.07 -2.98
C GLN A 71 8.32 -11.12 -2.28
N GLY A 72 9.01 -11.93 -3.05
CA GLY A 72 9.95 -12.93 -2.57
C GLY A 72 9.37 -13.89 -1.52
N LYS A 73 10.18 -14.20 -0.52
CA LYS A 73 9.88 -15.21 0.50
C LYS A 73 9.25 -14.61 1.76
N ALA A 74 8.23 -13.74 1.62
CA ALA A 74 7.46 -13.13 2.71
C ALA A 74 6.72 -14.21 3.54
N ARG A 75 7.39 -14.78 4.55
CA ARG A 75 6.96 -15.97 5.30
C ARG A 75 5.58 -15.83 5.91
N THR A 76 5.29 -14.71 6.56
CA THR A 76 4.00 -14.43 7.20
C THR A 76 2.87 -14.43 6.18
N LEU A 77 3.04 -13.74 5.06
CA LEU A 77 2.05 -13.71 3.99
C LEU A 77 1.87 -15.09 3.35
N LEU A 78 2.96 -15.77 2.98
CA LEU A 78 2.89 -17.11 2.38
C LEU A 78 2.24 -18.15 3.30
N ALA A 79 2.42 -18.03 4.62
CA ALA A 79 1.71 -18.87 5.59
C ALA A 79 0.20 -18.60 5.57
N ARG A 80 -0.21 -17.32 5.43
CA ARG A 80 -1.62 -16.91 5.30
C ARG A 80 -2.23 -17.42 3.99
N VAL A 81 -1.51 -17.28 2.86
CA VAL A 81 -1.94 -17.81 1.55
C VAL A 81 -2.22 -19.31 1.63
N ARG A 82 -1.26 -20.08 2.19
CA ARG A 82 -1.45 -21.54 2.38
C ARG A 82 -2.64 -21.87 3.28
N LYS A 83 -2.82 -21.14 4.38
CA LYS A 83 -3.94 -21.32 5.30
C LYS A 83 -5.27 -21.05 4.60
N ALA A 84 -5.34 -20.03 3.76
CA ALA A 84 -6.50 -19.70 2.94
C ALA A 84 -6.73 -20.68 1.77
N ARG A 85 -5.85 -21.65 1.58
CA ARG A 85 -5.85 -22.62 0.45
C ARG A 85 -5.76 -21.95 -0.91
N LEU A 86 -5.11 -20.82 -0.97
CA LEU A 86 -4.82 -20.08 -2.19
C LEU A 86 -3.47 -20.51 -2.76
N ARG A 87 -3.28 -20.31 -4.06
CA ARG A 87 -2.03 -20.56 -4.75
C ARG A 87 -1.30 -19.24 -5.04
N VAL A 88 0.01 -19.34 -5.15
CA VAL A 88 0.87 -18.25 -5.60
C VAL A 88 1.49 -18.66 -6.92
N GLU A 89 1.36 -17.78 -7.91
CA GLU A 89 1.88 -17.99 -9.26
C GLU A 89 2.96 -16.95 -9.56
N PRO A 90 4.17 -17.36 -9.98
CA PRO A 90 5.20 -16.43 -10.41
C PRO A 90 4.67 -15.52 -11.52
N THR A 91 5.08 -14.27 -11.52
CA THR A 91 4.79 -13.34 -12.64
C THR A 91 5.64 -13.72 -13.85
N GLY A 92 5.25 -13.25 -15.04
CA GLY A 92 6.08 -13.39 -16.24
C GLY A 92 7.48 -12.80 -16.00
N GLU A 93 8.51 -13.58 -16.33
CA GLU A 93 9.91 -13.20 -16.06
C GLU A 93 10.43 -12.15 -17.02
N LYS A 94 9.84 -12.03 -18.21
CA LYS A 94 10.35 -11.14 -19.25
C LYS A 94 10.11 -9.69 -18.91
N ARG A 95 11.19 -8.96 -18.74
CA ARG A 95 11.21 -7.53 -18.42
C ARG A 95 11.90 -6.76 -19.53
N LEU A 96 11.21 -5.80 -20.14
CA LEU A 96 11.73 -4.99 -21.23
C LEU A 96 11.81 -3.52 -20.84
N THR A 97 12.78 -2.82 -21.38
CA THR A 97 12.87 -1.36 -21.31
C THR A 97 12.96 -0.77 -22.71
N LEU A 98 12.28 0.35 -22.92
CA LEU A 98 12.44 1.15 -24.13
C LEU A 98 13.59 2.15 -23.89
N LYS A 99 14.65 2.03 -24.68
CA LYS A 99 15.79 2.95 -24.71
C LYS A 99 16.10 3.30 -26.16
N ASP A 100 16.25 4.58 -26.47
CA ASP A 100 16.58 5.10 -27.80
C ASP A 100 15.70 4.51 -28.93
N GLY A 101 14.39 4.38 -28.65
CA GLY A 101 13.41 3.82 -29.59
C GLY A 101 13.50 2.30 -29.80
N ARG A 102 14.31 1.59 -29.02
CA ARG A 102 14.46 0.13 -29.11
C ARG A 102 14.09 -0.56 -27.81
N LEU A 103 13.27 -1.61 -27.91
CA LEU A 103 13.04 -2.51 -26.79
C LEU A 103 14.28 -3.39 -26.58
N SER A 104 14.79 -3.39 -25.36
CA SER A 104 15.85 -4.28 -24.92
C SER A 104 15.40 -5.02 -23.66
N ASP A 105 15.96 -6.21 -23.43
CA ASP A 105 15.83 -6.85 -22.13
C ASP A 105 16.33 -5.87 -21.08
N VAL A 106 15.68 -5.87 -19.92
CA VAL A 106 16.12 -5.03 -18.81
C VAL A 106 17.57 -5.36 -18.54
N ALA A 107 18.41 -4.40 -18.91
CA ALA A 107 19.84 -4.59 -18.96
C ALA A 107 20.40 -4.91 -17.57
N PRO A 108 21.61 -5.50 -17.52
CA PRO A 108 22.44 -5.54 -16.31
C PRO A 108 22.49 -4.21 -15.56
N SER A 109 22.32 -3.08 -16.27
CA SER A 109 22.23 -1.73 -15.69
C SER A 109 21.10 -1.51 -14.71
N LEU A 110 19.91 -2.12 -14.88
CA LEU A 110 18.86 -2.02 -13.85
C LEU A 110 19.20 -2.89 -12.63
N HIS A 111 19.77 -4.07 -12.83
CA HIS A 111 20.29 -4.86 -11.70
C HIS A 111 21.42 -4.13 -10.98
N GLY A 112 22.26 -3.42 -11.71
CA GLY A 112 23.26 -2.51 -11.16
C GLY A 112 22.64 -1.39 -10.35
N ALA A 113 21.62 -0.72 -10.90
CA ALA A 113 20.89 0.34 -10.22
C ALA A 113 20.24 -0.14 -8.93
N LEU A 114 19.54 -1.29 -8.96
CA LEU A 114 18.97 -1.92 -7.76
C LEU A 114 20.07 -2.26 -6.74
N ALA A 115 21.19 -2.84 -7.20
CA ALA A 115 22.33 -3.12 -6.34
C ALA A 115 22.84 -1.84 -5.67
N ARG A 116 22.85 -0.76 -6.40
CA ARG A 116 23.31 0.54 -5.92
C ARG A 116 22.37 1.14 -4.88
N VAL A 117 21.06 1.07 -5.11
CA VAL A 117 20.06 1.53 -4.12
C VAL A 117 20.23 0.81 -2.78
N ALA A 118 20.57 -0.48 -2.78
CA ALA A 118 20.88 -1.22 -1.55
C ALA A 118 22.14 -0.70 -0.81
N THR A 119 23.03 0.01 -1.49
CA THR A 119 24.23 0.61 -0.86
C THR A 119 24.03 2.04 -0.38
N LEU A 120 22.83 2.62 -0.58
CA LEU A 120 22.52 3.94 -0.04
C LEU A 120 22.59 3.93 1.49
N HIS A 121 23.24 4.95 2.03
CA HIS A 121 23.38 5.16 3.46
C HIS A 121 23.51 6.66 3.78
N GLY A 122 23.41 6.99 5.05
CA GLY A 122 23.42 8.36 5.56
C GLY A 122 22.07 9.04 5.44
N ASP A 123 21.75 9.90 6.40
CA ASP A 123 20.47 10.62 6.44
C ASP A 123 20.55 11.89 5.57
N VAL A 124 20.76 11.69 4.27
CA VAL A 124 20.80 12.70 3.23
C VAL A 124 19.76 12.38 2.16
N PRO A 125 19.35 13.34 1.30
CA PRO A 125 18.49 13.05 0.17
C PRO A 125 19.09 11.96 -0.74
N VAL A 126 18.26 11.04 -1.23
CA VAL A 126 18.67 10.01 -2.21
C VAL A 126 19.40 10.64 -3.40
N GLU A 127 18.88 11.75 -3.94
CA GLU A 127 19.49 12.47 -5.05
C GLU A 127 20.92 12.89 -4.73
N GLN A 128 21.15 13.47 -3.55
CA GLN A 128 22.47 13.90 -3.12
C GLN A 128 23.44 12.70 -2.99
N ALA A 129 22.97 11.56 -2.47
CA ALA A 129 23.77 10.35 -2.35
C ALA A 129 24.15 9.79 -3.73
N LEU A 130 23.22 9.75 -4.67
CA LEU A 130 23.45 9.29 -6.04
C LEU A 130 24.40 10.22 -6.80
N GLU A 131 24.26 11.54 -6.65
CA GLU A 131 25.16 12.54 -7.21
C GLU A 131 26.59 12.42 -6.67
N ALA A 132 26.73 12.14 -5.38
CA ALA A 132 28.03 11.92 -4.78
C ALA A 132 28.71 10.67 -5.32
N MET A 133 27.94 9.62 -5.60
CA MET A 133 28.46 8.40 -6.24
C MET A 133 28.90 8.65 -7.69
N GLU A 134 28.14 9.42 -8.47
CA GLU A 134 28.48 9.78 -9.86
C GLU A 134 29.76 10.64 -9.90
N ARG A 135 29.83 11.71 -9.09
CA ARG A 135 31.02 12.58 -8.99
C ARG A 135 32.29 11.80 -8.56
N GLY A 136 32.11 10.78 -7.74
CA GLY A 136 33.22 9.89 -7.32
C GLY A 136 33.53 8.77 -8.31
N GLU A 137 32.98 8.83 -9.53
CA GLU A 137 33.15 7.83 -10.60
C GLU A 137 32.79 6.39 -10.19
N LYS A 138 31.95 6.26 -9.16
CA LYS A 138 31.48 4.95 -8.67
C LYS A 138 30.32 4.39 -9.49
N ILE A 139 29.56 5.27 -10.14
CA ILE A 139 28.46 4.92 -11.03
C ILE A 139 28.44 5.84 -12.27
N PRO A 140 28.05 5.32 -13.45
CA PRO A 140 27.81 6.15 -14.62
C PRO A 140 26.48 6.93 -14.48
N ALA A 141 26.34 8.03 -15.22
CA ALA A 141 25.12 8.86 -15.24
C ALA A 141 23.85 8.05 -15.56
N GLU A 142 23.94 7.05 -16.42
CA GLU A 142 22.82 6.16 -16.76
C GLU A 142 22.36 5.35 -15.53
N GLU A 143 23.28 4.79 -14.77
CA GLU A 143 22.96 4.01 -13.57
C GLU A 143 22.34 4.93 -12.49
N ARG A 144 22.81 6.18 -12.37
CA ARG A 144 22.16 7.18 -11.51
C ARG A 144 20.71 7.42 -11.95
N ALA A 145 20.48 7.68 -13.24
CA ALA A 145 19.15 7.93 -13.76
C ALA A 145 18.19 6.74 -13.54
N LEU A 146 18.65 5.52 -13.72
CA LEU A 146 17.89 4.31 -13.46
C LEU A 146 17.62 4.10 -11.96
N SER A 147 18.60 4.38 -11.08
CA SER A 147 18.42 4.30 -9.62
C SER A 147 17.38 5.31 -9.16
N ARG A 148 17.44 6.55 -9.67
CA ARG A 148 16.42 7.57 -9.42
C ARG A 148 15.04 7.12 -9.89
N PHE A 149 14.93 6.67 -11.13
CA PHE A 149 13.68 6.15 -11.71
C PHE A 149 13.08 5.02 -10.86
N TYR A 150 13.92 4.11 -10.39
CA TYR A 150 13.49 3.01 -9.53
C TYR A 150 12.96 3.52 -8.18
N VAL A 151 13.69 4.41 -7.51
CA VAL A 151 13.27 4.95 -6.20
C VAL A 151 11.97 5.75 -6.33
N GLU A 152 11.85 6.61 -7.33
CA GLU A 152 10.62 7.38 -7.55
C GLU A 152 9.44 6.47 -7.90
N GLY A 153 9.62 5.51 -8.78
CA GLY A 153 8.55 4.62 -9.24
C GLY A 153 8.16 3.54 -8.24
N TYR A 154 9.14 2.79 -7.74
CA TYR A 154 8.90 1.61 -6.90
C TYR A 154 8.61 2.01 -5.44
N TYR A 155 9.39 2.93 -4.87
CA TYR A 155 9.18 3.42 -3.50
C TYR A 155 8.19 4.60 -3.41
N ALA A 156 7.66 5.08 -4.54
CA ALA A 156 6.80 6.26 -4.62
C ALA A 156 7.41 7.48 -3.88
N ALA A 157 8.73 7.61 -3.93
CA ALA A 157 9.50 8.57 -3.16
C ALA A 157 9.90 9.79 -4.01
N ASP A 158 9.94 10.97 -3.41
CA ASP A 158 10.65 12.11 -3.95
C ASP A 158 12.13 12.00 -3.54
N VAL A 159 13.01 11.73 -4.50
CA VAL A 159 14.45 11.51 -4.25
C VAL A 159 15.16 12.72 -3.66
N THR A 160 14.59 13.94 -3.82
CA THR A 160 15.15 15.18 -3.24
C THR A 160 14.86 15.31 -1.75
N ARG A 161 13.98 14.49 -1.19
CA ARG A 161 13.50 14.54 0.20
C ARG A 161 13.63 13.23 0.95
N ALA A 162 13.54 12.10 0.24
CA ALA A 162 13.63 10.76 0.85
C ALA A 162 15.02 10.52 1.43
N SER A 163 15.08 9.93 2.61
CA SER A 163 16.34 9.55 3.26
C SER A 163 17.00 8.39 2.52
N ALA A 164 18.24 8.59 2.10
CA ALA A 164 19.06 7.56 1.45
C ALA A 164 19.24 6.33 2.36
N GLU A 165 19.48 6.55 3.65
CA GLU A 165 19.58 5.46 4.63
C GLU A 165 18.28 4.66 4.71
N ALA A 166 17.14 5.34 4.81
CA ALA A 166 15.84 4.66 4.92
C ALA A 166 15.54 3.81 3.67
N ILE A 167 15.75 4.35 2.47
CA ILE A 167 15.56 3.62 1.21
C ILE A 167 16.56 2.44 1.12
N GLY A 168 17.82 2.64 1.49
CA GLY A 168 18.82 1.57 1.51
C GLY A 168 18.45 0.43 2.47
N VAL A 169 17.89 0.74 3.64
CA VAL A 169 17.38 -0.27 4.60
C VAL A 169 16.26 -1.10 3.98
N LEU A 170 15.27 -0.44 3.35
CA LEU A 170 14.16 -1.14 2.68
C LEU A 170 14.67 -2.06 1.56
N GLU A 171 15.60 -1.57 0.74
CA GLU A 171 16.15 -2.36 -0.36
C GLU A 171 16.97 -3.56 0.14
N ARG A 172 17.78 -3.38 1.18
CA ARG A 172 18.53 -4.51 1.79
C ARG A 172 17.61 -5.56 2.38
N ALA A 173 16.52 -5.14 3.05
CA ALA A 173 15.53 -6.05 3.61
C ALA A 173 14.75 -6.79 2.50
N SER A 174 14.37 -6.09 1.44
CA SER A 174 13.73 -6.68 0.26
C SER A 174 14.63 -7.77 -0.36
N ARG A 175 15.92 -7.48 -0.57
CA ARG A 175 16.88 -8.44 -1.11
C ARG A 175 17.06 -9.67 -0.24
N ALA A 176 17.06 -9.50 1.08
CA ALA A 176 17.15 -10.63 2.01
C ALA A 176 15.95 -11.59 1.89
N LEU A 177 14.84 -11.12 1.37
CA LEU A 177 13.65 -11.92 1.09
C LEU A 177 13.55 -12.38 -0.39
N HIS A 178 14.54 -12.08 -1.24
CA HIS A 178 14.44 -12.23 -2.69
C HIS A 178 13.27 -11.44 -3.29
N GLY A 179 13.12 -10.18 -2.88
CA GLY A 179 11.97 -9.33 -3.20
C GLY A 179 11.83 -8.96 -4.69
N ASP A 180 12.85 -9.21 -5.50
CA ASP A 180 12.83 -9.13 -6.96
C ASP A 180 12.05 -10.29 -7.63
N GLU A 181 11.85 -11.41 -6.92
CA GLU A 181 10.96 -12.49 -7.31
C GLU A 181 9.52 -12.08 -6.98
N ALA A 182 8.76 -11.65 -7.99
CA ALA A 182 7.37 -11.27 -7.83
C ALA A 182 6.43 -12.41 -8.20
N ALA A 183 5.38 -12.59 -7.41
CA ALA A 183 4.33 -13.57 -7.68
C ALA A 183 2.95 -12.97 -7.41
N ARG A 184 1.88 -13.54 -7.97
CA ARG A 184 0.49 -13.16 -7.70
C ARG A 184 -0.22 -14.23 -6.92
N ILE A 185 -1.22 -13.83 -6.14
CA ILE A 185 -2.14 -14.75 -5.49
C ILE A 185 -3.27 -15.05 -6.47
N GLU A 186 -3.51 -16.31 -6.77
CA GLU A 186 -4.62 -16.74 -7.62
C GLU A 186 -5.95 -16.22 -7.04
N GLY A 187 -6.75 -15.58 -7.87
CA GLY A 187 -8.00 -14.95 -7.45
C GLY A 187 -7.86 -13.61 -6.72
N GLY A 188 -6.63 -13.15 -6.50
CA GLY A 188 -6.31 -11.85 -5.94
C GLY A 188 -6.03 -11.83 -4.44
N TYR A 189 -5.46 -10.74 -3.99
CA TYR A 189 -4.99 -10.54 -2.61
C TYR A 189 -6.11 -10.58 -1.58
N LEU A 190 -7.32 -10.11 -1.96
CA LEU A 190 -8.45 -9.99 -1.04
C LEU A 190 -8.81 -11.33 -0.39
N GLY A 191 -8.65 -12.46 -1.09
CA GLY A 191 -8.95 -13.79 -0.56
C GLY A 191 -8.19 -14.13 0.74
N VAL A 192 -6.96 -13.64 0.90
CA VAL A 192 -6.19 -13.80 2.14
C VAL A 192 -6.85 -13.04 3.28
N LEU A 193 -7.32 -11.82 3.02
CA LEU A 193 -7.93 -10.97 4.02
C LEU A 193 -9.34 -11.47 4.40
N GLU A 194 -10.06 -12.05 3.45
CA GLU A 194 -11.36 -12.70 3.68
C GLU A 194 -11.21 -13.94 4.58
N ASP A 195 -10.15 -14.76 4.43
CA ASP A 195 -9.86 -15.86 5.36
C ASP A 195 -9.59 -15.35 6.78
N ILE A 196 -8.82 -14.27 6.91
CA ILE A 196 -8.56 -13.65 8.21
C ILE A 196 -9.86 -13.14 8.82
N LEU A 197 -10.69 -12.42 8.07
CA LEU A 197 -12.01 -11.93 8.52
C LEU A 197 -12.91 -13.10 8.94
N SER A 198 -12.99 -14.16 8.15
CA SER A 198 -13.75 -15.37 8.51
C SER A 198 -13.31 -15.94 9.86
N SER A 199 -11.99 -15.92 10.13
CA SER A 199 -11.45 -16.34 11.43
C SER A 199 -11.84 -15.40 12.57
N VAL A 200 -11.96 -14.09 12.31
CA VAL A 200 -12.47 -13.11 13.29
C VAL A 200 -13.94 -13.35 13.58
N GLU A 201 -14.78 -13.39 12.53
CA GLU A 201 -16.23 -13.52 12.66
C GLU A 201 -16.66 -14.83 13.34
N LYS A 202 -15.93 -15.92 13.16
CA LYS A 202 -16.16 -17.18 13.88
C LYS A 202 -15.98 -17.06 15.40
N ARG A 203 -15.17 -16.12 15.88
CA ARG A 203 -14.82 -15.95 17.31
C ARG A 203 -15.47 -14.75 17.95
N ALA A 204 -15.73 -13.72 17.17
CA ALA A 204 -16.36 -12.47 17.55
C ALA A 204 -17.40 -12.10 16.48
N PRO A 205 -18.56 -12.76 16.45
CA PRO A 205 -19.59 -12.50 15.46
C PRO A 205 -20.05 -11.05 15.48
N GLY A 206 -20.15 -10.42 14.30
CA GLY A 206 -20.54 -9.01 14.17
C GLY A 206 -19.47 -8.03 14.64
N ALA A 207 -18.22 -8.45 14.72
CA ALA A 207 -17.11 -7.56 15.07
C ALA A 207 -16.90 -6.47 14.03
N LEU A 208 -17.05 -6.78 12.74
CA LEU A 208 -16.81 -5.84 11.65
C LEU A 208 -17.97 -4.87 11.46
N ARG A 209 -17.65 -3.58 11.39
CA ARG A 209 -18.57 -2.51 11.00
C ARG A 209 -17.99 -1.73 9.82
N LEU A 210 -18.51 -2.00 8.64
CA LEU A 210 -18.19 -1.26 7.41
C LEU A 210 -18.91 0.08 7.36
N SER A 211 -18.45 0.96 6.45
CA SER A 211 -19.03 2.31 6.25
C SER A 211 -19.14 3.09 7.56
N THR A 212 -18.14 2.93 8.42
CA THR A 212 -18.06 3.52 9.76
C THR A 212 -16.79 4.37 9.84
N VAL A 213 -16.96 5.67 9.59
CA VAL A 213 -15.85 6.64 9.57
C VAL A 213 -15.61 7.12 10.99
N VAL A 214 -14.50 6.72 11.61
CA VAL A 214 -14.05 7.25 12.89
C VAL A 214 -13.63 8.71 12.73
N THR A 215 -14.11 9.58 13.59
CA THR A 215 -13.83 11.02 13.56
C THR A 215 -13.05 11.51 14.76
N GLU A 216 -13.23 10.83 15.90
CA GLU A 216 -12.51 11.16 17.13
C GLU A 216 -12.22 9.90 17.95
N VAL A 217 -11.05 9.92 18.58
CA VAL A 217 -10.61 8.98 19.61
C VAL A 217 -10.26 9.77 20.86
N ARG A 218 -11.18 9.78 21.84
CA ARG A 218 -10.89 10.29 23.18
C ARG A 218 -10.31 9.16 24.04
N TRP A 219 -9.25 9.43 24.75
CA TRP A 219 -8.56 8.38 25.49
C TRP A 219 -7.97 8.87 26.82
N SER A 220 -7.86 7.96 27.73
CA SER A 220 -7.12 8.07 28.98
C SER A 220 -6.58 6.69 29.35
N ALA A 221 -5.81 6.56 30.41
CA ALA A 221 -5.34 5.24 30.85
C ALA A 221 -6.51 4.27 31.00
N SER A 222 -6.45 3.15 30.25
CA SER A 222 -7.44 2.05 30.28
C SER A 222 -8.84 2.37 29.75
N ARG A 223 -9.03 3.51 29.07
CA ARG A 223 -10.34 3.88 28.51
C ARG A 223 -10.17 4.60 27.18
N VAL A 224 -10.98 4.17 26.22
CA VAL A 224 -11.07 4.78 24.89
C VAL A 224 -12.52 4.99 24.55
N LEU A 225 -12.87 6.18 24.07
CA LEU A 225 -14.19 6.51 23.53
C LEU A 225 -14.02 6.89 22.06
N VAL A 226 -14.72 6.19 21.18
CA VAL A 226 -14.65 6.42 19.73
C VAL A 226 -15.94 7.03 19.25
N GLU A 227 -15.82 8.16 18.57
CA GLU A 227 -16.89 8.78 17.80
C GLU A 227 -16.75 8.43 16.34
N SER A 228 -17.86 8.11 15.70
CA SER A 228 -17.90 7.72 14.29
C SER A 228 -19.19 8.18 13.63
N ARG A 229 -19.15 8.21 12.30
CA ARG A 229 -20.30 8.56 11.45
C ARG A 229 -20.36 7.69 10.21
N LYS A 230 -21.51 7.64 9.57
CA LYS A 230 -21.63 7.13 8.20
C LYS A 230 -21.00 8.10 7.20
N ALA A 231 -20.65 7.61 6.00
CA ALA A 231 -20.17 8.49 4.92
C ALA A 231 -21.14 9.61 4.57
N THR A 232 -22.44 9.41 4.82
CA THR A 232 -23.54 10.39 4.67
C THR A 232 -23.51 11.49 5.73
N GLY A 233 -22.64 11.40 6.75
CA GLY A 233 -22.57 12.35 7.86
C GLY A 233 -23.39 11.95 9.10
N LEU A 234 -24.27 10.95 9.01
CA LEU A 234 -25.09 10.49 10.15
C LEU A 234 -24.18 9.97 11.29
N ALA A 235 -24.26 10.60 12.46
CA ALA A 235 -23.54 10.16 13.64
C ALA A 235 -23.98 8.76 14.07
N LEU A 236 -23.03 7.95 14.51
CA LEU A 236 -23.26 6.62 15.03
C LEU A 236 -23.14 6.61 16.57
N PRO A 237 -23.74 5.61 17.24
CA PRO A 237 -23.58 5.46 18.68
C PRO A 237 -22.09 5.42 19.07
N GLN A 238 -21.77 6.06 20.20
CA GLN A 238 -20.42 6.09 20.74
C GLN A 238 -20.00 4.68 21.16
N LEU A 239 -18.75 4.35 20.94
CA LEU A 239 -18.16 3.06 21.32
C LEU A 239 -17.12 3.28 22.41
N GLU A 240 -17.23 2.53 23.51
CA GLU A 240 -16.27 2.52 24.61
C GLU A 240 -15.46 1.23 24.59
N ALA A 241 -14.13 1.35 24.79
CA ALA A 241 -13.22 0.21 24.87
C ALA A 241 -12.17 0.44 25.97
N ARG A 242 -11.50 -0.65 26.40
CA ARG A 242 -10.37 -0.61 27.35
C ARG A 242 -9.06 -0.26 26.66
N ALA A 243 -8.96 -0.54 25.37
CA ALA A 243 -7.81 -0.25 24.52
C ALA A 243 -8.25 -0.07 23.04
N ALA A 244 -7.37 0.57 22.25
CA ALA A 244 -7.56 0.71 20.82
C ALA A 244 -6.30 0.30 20.04
N VAL A 245 -6.49 -0.42 18.94
CA VAL A 245 -5.46 -0.65 17.91
C VAL A 245 -5.77 0.24 16.71
N ILE A 246 -4.88 1.17 16.42
CA ILE A 246 -5.04 2.18 15.36
C ILE A 246 -4.23 1.71 14.15
N THR A 247 -4.92 1.40 13.04
CA THR A 247 -4.28 0.84 11.83
C THR A 247 -4.52 1.68 10.58
N ILE A 248 -4.80 2.96 10.79
CA ILE A 248 -5.02 3.92 9.71
C ILE A 248 -3.74 4.21 8.94
N PRO A 249 -3.79 4.49 7.63
CA PRO A 249 -2.61 4.88 6.86
C PRO A 249 -1.94 6.16 7.40
N LEU A 250 -0.63 6.28 7.18
CA LEU A 250 0.13 7.48 7.55
C LEU A 250 -0.50 8.77 6.99
N GLY A 251 -0.96 8.75 5.73
CA GLY A 251 -1.61 9.90 5.10
C GLY A 251 -2.90 10.32 5.80
N VAL A 252 -3.63 9.38 6.40
CA VAL A 252 -4.83 9.65 7.22
C VAL A 252 -4.42 10.19 8.59
N LEU A 253 -3.38 9.62 9.21
CA LEU A 253 -2.84 10.08 10.48
C LEU A 253 -2.34 11.55 10.39
N ARG A 254 -1.82 11.95 9.23
CA ARG A 254 -1.35 13.30 8.92
C ARG A 254 -2.43 14.24 8.36
N ALA A 255 -3.65 13.75 8.19
CA ALA A 255 -4.71 14.56 7.57
C ALA A 255 -4.99 15.83 8.38
N PRO A 256 -5.12 16.99 7.72
CA PRO A 256 -5.49 18.23 8.41
C PRO A 256 -6.82 18.07 9.15
N ALA A 257 -6.96 18.73 10.28
CA ALA A 257 -8.22 18.74 11.04
C ALA A 257 -9.40 19.16 10.14
N GLY A 258 -10.50 18.42 10.21
CA GLY A 258 -11.69 18.67 9.39
C GLY A 258 -11.63 18.09 7.97
N ALA A 259 -10.49 17.62 7.50
CA ALA A 259 -10.40 16.95 6.20
C ALA A 259 -11.16 15.60 6.22
N ALA A 260 -11.68 15.18 5.07
CA ALA A 260 -12.34 13.88 4.96
C ALA A 260 -11.41 12.74 5.41
N GLY A 261 -11.89 11.88 6.30
CA GLY A 261 -11.13 10.78 6.88
C GLY A 261 -10.19 11.15 8.02
N ALA A 262 -9.99 12.45 8.33
CA ALA A 262 -9.17 12.87 9.47
C ALA A 262 -9.75 12.39 10.80
N ILE A 263 -8.88 11.97 11.72
CA ILE A 263 -9.24 11.53 13.08
C ILE A 263 -8.61 12.48 14.09
N ARG A 264 -9.42 13.00 15.01
CA ARG A 264 -8.95 13.79 16.15
C ARG A 264 -8.61 12.86 17.31
N PHE A 265 -7.44 13.03 17.89
CA PHE A 265 -7.07 12.37 19.15
C PHE A 265 -7.14 13.37 20.32
N ALA A 266 -7.79 12.99 21.40
CA ALA A 266 -7.94 13.81 22.59
C ALA A 266 -7.65 12.99 23.87
N PRO A 267 -6.55 13.26 24.57
CA PRO A 267 -5.50 14.25 24.31
C PRO A 267 -4.76 14.07 23.00
N ARG A 268 -4.14 15.14 22.48
CA ARG A 268 -3.30 15.13 21.29
C ARG A 268 -2.07 14.23 21.48
N LEU A 269 -1.63 13.62 20.41
CA LEU A 269 -0.51 12.68 20.37
C LEU A 269 0.75 13.36 19.80
N HIS A 270 1.32 14.31 20.53
CA HIS A 270 2.40 15.16 20.03
C HIS A 270 3.62 14.41 19.48
N ASP A 271 4.03 13.31 20.12
CA ASP A 271 5.17 12.51 19.65
C ASP A 271 4.82 11.76 18.36
N VAL A 272 3.60 11.20 18.26
CA VAL A 272 3.09 10.55 17.07
C VAL A 272 2.97 11.55 15.91
N GLU A 273 2.43 12.75 16.18
CA GLU A 273 2.29 13.81 15.18
C GLU A 273 3.67 14.24 14.64
N ARG A 274 4.68 14.42 15.52
CA ARG A 274 6.06 14.75 15.10
C ARG A 274 6.68 13.63 14.27
N ALA A 275 6.57 12.39 14.72
CA ALA A 275 7.10 11.24 13.98
C ALA A 275 6.42 11.07 12.63
N ALA A 276 5.10 11.21 12.57
CA ALA A 276 4.34 11.17 11.32
C ALA A 276 4.74 12.30 10.37
N ALA A 277 5.04 13.52 10.87
CA ALA A 277 5.47 14.65 10.06
C ALA A 277 6.83 14.42 9.37
N ALA A 278 7.70 13.58 9.96
CA ALA A 278 9.00 13.22 9.40
C ALA A 278 8.94 12.11 8.32
N MET A 279 7.73 11.67 7.98
CA MET A 279 7.46 10.70 6.93
C MET A 279 6.41 11.29 5.98
N VAL A 280 6.31 10.77 4.77
CA VAL A 280 5.28 11.13 3.78
C VAL A 280 4.58 9.87 3.28
N GLN A 281 3.28 9.98 2.98
CA GLN A 281 2.59 8.96 2.22
C GLN A 281 2.89 9.20 0.74
N GLY A 282 3.67 8.32 0.12
CA GLY A 282 4.13 8.45 -1.26
C GLY A 282 2.96 8.51 -2.24
N PRO A 283 2.95 9.46 -3.17
CA PRO A 283 1.92 9.52 -4.20
C PRO A 283 1.93 8.29 -5.09
N LEU A 284 0.75 7.78 -5.42
CA LEU A 284 0.60 6.59 -6.24
C LEU A 284 -0.61 6.66 -7.13
N PHE A 285 -0.41 6.37 -8.41
CA PHE A 285 -1.44 6.29 -9.41
C PHE A 285 -1.37 4.94 -10.13
N LYS A 286 -2.49 4.23 -10.18
CA LYS A 286 -2.61 2.94 -10.88
C LYS A 286 -3.75 3.00 -11.88
N LEU A 287 -3.53 2.48 -13.06
CA LEU A 287 -4.55 2.35 -14.09
C LEU A 287 -4.48 0.98 -14.73
N LEU A 288 -5.62 0.47 -15.17
CA LEU A 288 -5.76 -0.79 -15.84
C LEU A 288 -6.57 -0.58 -17.10
N PHE A 289 -6.04 -1.04 -18.21
CA PHE A 289 -6.72 -1.02 -19.50
C PHE A 289 -7.07 -2.44 -19.93
N ARG A 290 -8.34 -2.66 -20.28
CA ARG A 290 -8.80 -3.90 -20.92
C ARG A 290 -8.96 -3.67 -22.40
N PHE A 291 -8.10 -4.29 -23.18
CA PHE A 291 -8.16 -4.32 -24.62
C PHE A 291 -8.91 -5.57 -25.08
N ARG A 292 -9.56 -5.49 -26.25
CA ARG A 292 -10.27 -6.62 -26.90
C ARG A 292 -9.36 -7.83 -27.08
N GLU A 293 -8.08 -7.59 -27.35
CA GLU A 293 -7.05 -8.61 -27.50
C GLU A 293 -5.70 -8.14 -26.94
N ALA A 294 -4.81 -9.08 -26.70
CA ALA A 294 -3.43 -8.77 -26.31
C ALA A 294 -2.63 -8.32 -27.54
N PHE A 295 -2.86 -7.11 -28.05
CA PHE A 295 -2.29 -6.54 -29.28
C PHE A 295 -0.75 -6.58 -29.31
N TRP A 296 -0.09 -6.60 -28.16
CA TRP A 296 1.37 -6.77 -28.07
C TRP A 296 1.84 -8.17 -28.44
N ARG A 297 0.94 -9.13 -28.59
CA ARG A 297 1.22 -10.51 -29.01
C ARG A 297 0.82 -10.77 -30.46
N SER A 298 -0.21 -10.08 -30.95
CA SER A 298 -0.76 -10.16 -32.29
C SER A 298 -0.22 -8.98 -33.13
N GLY A 299 0.36 -9.23 -34.24
CA GLY A 299 0.85 -8.19 -35.14
C GLY A 299 1.82 -8.76 -36.20
N THR A 300 2.13 -7.95 -37.20
CA THR A 300 3.11 -8.33 -38.24
C THR A 300 4.41 -8.69 -37.52
N PRO A 301 5.04 -9.85 -37.83
CA PRO A 301 6.25 -10.32 -37.16
C PRO A 301 7.43 -9.38 -37.45
N THR A 302 7.48 -8.24 -36.77
CA THR A 302 8.66 -7.39 -36.73
C THR A 302 9.58 -7.87 -35.60
N ALA A 303 10.85 -7.51 -35.66
CA ALA A 303 11.80 -7.79 -34.58
C ALA A 303 11.30 -7.17 -33.23
N HIS A 304 10.54 -6.12 -33.27
CA HIS A 304 9.90 -5.48 -32.14
C HIS A 304 8.84 -6.38 -31.49
N HIS A 305 7.87 -6.86 -32.28
CA HIS A 305 6.80 -7.74 -31.78
C HIS A 305 7.30 -9.10 -31.30
N ALA A 306 8.34 -9.65 -31.94
CA ALA A 306 8.95 -10.89 -31.47
C ALA A 306 9.49 -10.79 -30.04
N ARG A 307 9.96 -9.59 -29.63
CA ARG A 307 10.44 -9.33 -28.28
C ARG A 307 9.32 -9.25 -27.26
N LEU A 308 8.10 -8.90 -27.65
CA LEU A 308 6.96 -8.73 -26.74
C LEU A 308 6.30 -10.06 -26.31
N ARG A 309 6.65 -11.18 -26.96
CA ARG A 309 6.14 -12.50 -26.54
C ARG A 309 6.62 -12.84 -25.14
N GLY A 310 5.67 -13.23 -24.26
CA GLY A 310 5.95 -13.55 -22.85
C GLY A 310 6.25 -12.34 -22.00
N LEU A 311 5.88 -11.13 -22.43
CA LEU A 311 6.06 -9.91 -21.67
C LEU A 311 5.42 -10.01 -20.28
N GLY A 312 6.21 -9.84 -19.24
CA GLY A 312 5.77 -9.60 -17.89
C GLY A 312 5.68 -8.10 -17.61
N PHE A 313 6.82 -7.40 -17.71
CA PHE A 313 6.94 -5.98 -17.42
C PHE A 313 7.57 -5.19 -18.57
N ALA A 314 7.12 -3.95 -18.77
CA ALA A 314 7.71 -3.00 -19.70
C ALA A 314 7.95 -1.65 -19.00
N PHE A 315 9.15 -1.10 -19.20
CA PHE A 315 9.57 0.16 -18.59
C PHE A 315 9.82 1.22 -19.67
N LEU A 316 9.32 2.43 -19.41
CA LEU A 316 9.49 3.61 -20.25
C LEU A 316 10.04 4.76 -19.38
N PRO A 317 11.34 4.78 -19.05
CA PRO A 317 11.94 5.90 -18.32
C PRO A 317 11.64 7.23 -19.03
N GLY A 318 11.15 8.23 -18.29
CA GLY A 318 10.69 9.51 -18.85
C GLY A 318 9.31 9.50 -19.51
N GLY A 319 8.61 8.36 -19.52
CA GLY A 319 7.21 8.30 -19.95
C GLY A 319 6.23 8.84 -18.92
N ALA A 320 5.08 9.31 -19.36
CA ALA A 320 4.03 9.82 -18.46
C ALA A 320 3.45 8.71 -17.55
N VAL A 321 3.34 7.49 -18.06
CA VAL A 321 3.11 6.28 -17.27
C VAL A 321 4.27 5.34 -17.56
N PRO A 322 5.25 5.25 -16.65
CA PRO A 322 6.56 4.70 -16.99
C PRO A 322 6.69 3.19 -16.78
N THR A 323 5.77 2.57 -16.05
CA THR A 323 5.84 1.14 -15.75
C THR A 323 4.54 0.47 -16.14
N TRP A 324 4.65 -0.61 -16.89
CA TRP A 324 3.53 -1.38 -17.37
C TRP A 324 3.77 -2.86 -17.15
N TRP A 325 2.70 -3.63 -16.90
CA TRP A 325 2.78 -5.08 -16.84
C TRP A 325 1.51 -5.75 -17.34
N THR A 326 1.68 -7.00 -17.76
CA THR A 326 0.60 -7.87 -18.19
C THR A 326 0.09 -8.72 -17.05
N THR A 327 -0.94 -9.51 -17.30
CA THR A 327 -1.45 -10.51 -16.35
C THR A 327 -0.68 -11.84 -16.38
N ALA A 328 0.45 -11.91 -17.11
CA ALA A 328 1.24 -13.14 -17.21
C ALA A 328 1.48 -13.81 -15.83
N PRO A 329 1.40 -15.14 -15.73
CA PRO A 329 1.30 -16.11 -16.85
C PRO A 329 -0.10 -16.25 -17.47
N VAL A 330 -1.14 -15.67 -16.85
CA VAL A 330 -2.49 -15.70 -17.44
C VAL A 330 -2.53 -14.79 -18.65
N GLU A 331 -2.94 -15.35 -19.77
CA GLU A 331 -3.07 -14.58 -21.03
C GLU A 331 -4.38 -13.80 -21.06
N SER A 332 -4.28 -12.48 -21.20
CA SER A 332 -5.45 -11.61 -21.33
C SER A 332 -5.11 -10.33 -22.07
N GLY A 333 -6.12 -9.56 -22.47
CA GLY A 333 -5.97 -8.21 -23.03
C GLY A 333 -5.81 -7.12 -21.96
N VAL A 334 -5.42 -7.46 -20.74
CA VAL A 334 -5.28 -6.47 -19.65
C VAL A 334 -3.85 -6.01 -19.51
N LEU A 335 -3.66 -4.69 -19.49
CA LEU A 335 -2.40 -4.02 -19.13
C LEU A 335 -2.62 -3.15 -17.90
N THR A 336 -1.69 -3.25 -16.96
CA THR A 336 -1.65 -2.37 -15.79
C THR A 336 -0.54 -1.35 -15.96
N GLY A 337 -0.88 -0.08 -15.78
CA GLY A 337 0.04 1.04 -15.76
C GLY A 337 0.22 1.57 -14.35
N TRP A 338 1.41 2.05 -14.05
CA TRP A 338 1.83 2.47 -12.73
C TRP A 338 2.71 3.72 -12.79
N ALA A 339 2.39 4.67 -11.91
CA ALA A 339 3.24 5.80 -11.63
C ALA A 339 3.33 6.03 -10.12
N GLY A 340 4.53 6.26 -9.61
CA GLY A 340 4.83 6.59 -8.21
C GLY A 340 5.54 7.91 -8.08
N GLY A 341 5.61 8.46 -6.84
CA GLY A 341 6.35 9.66 -6.51
C GLY A 341 5.84 10.93 -7.20
N PRO A 342 6.75 11.85 -7.54
CA PRO A 342 6.37 13.14 -8.14
C PRO A 342 5.51 13.00 -9.40
N LEU A 343 5.78 12.01 -10.24
CA LEU A 343 5.01 11.76 -11.46
C LEU A 343 3.56 11.37 -11.19
N ALA A 344 3.30 10.57 -10.15
CA ALA A 344 1.94 10.26 -9.73
C ALA A 344 1.20 11.51 -9.24
N GLN A 345 1.89 12.42 -8.58
CA GLN A 345 1.33 13.71 -8.15
C GLN A 345 0.96 14.59 -9.35
N GLU A 346 1.82 14.65 -10.37
CA GLU A 346 1.53 15.34 -11.61
C GLU A 346 0.30 14.77 -12.32
N LEU A 347 0.22 13.44 -12.44
CA LEU A 347 -0.93 12.78 -13.06
C LEU A 347 -2.23 13.03 -12.29
N SER A 348 -2.18 13.05 -10.96
CA SER A 348 -3.34 13.32 -10.10
C SER A 348 -3.95 14.70 -10.35
N ALA A 349 -3.11 15.69 -10.65
CA ALA A 349 -3.54 17.07 -10.93
C ALA A 349 -4.26 17.23 -12.28
N LEU A 350 -4.20 16.23 -13.16
CA LEU A 350 -4.75 16.30 -14.50
C LEU A 350 -6.21 15.79 -14.56
N PRO A 351 -7.03 16.29 -15.50
CA PRO A 351 -8.32 15.69 -15.83
C PRO A 351 -8.19 14.23 -16.26
N ALA A 352 -9.21 13.41 -16.00
CA ALA A 352 -9.19 11.97 -16.29
C ALA A 352 -8.88 11.66 -17.77
N GLU A 353 -9.47 12.40 -18.70
CA GLU A 353 -9.22 12.25 -20.14
C GLU A 353 -7.75 12.52 -20.54
N ILE A 354 -7.14 13.54 -19.90
CA ILE A 354 -5.72 13.86 -20.15
C ILE A 354 -4.83 12.74 -19.60
N ARG A 355 -5.15 12.22 -18.41
CA ARG A 355 -4.45 11.05 -17.82
C ARG A 355 -4.51 9.84 -18.75
N ARG A 356 -5.72 9.51 -19.23
CA ARG A 356 -5.94 8.43 -20.21
C ARG A 356 -5.13 8.67 -21.48
N GLY A 357 -5.17 9.89 -22.01
CA GLY A 357 -4.40 10.29 -23.16
C GLY A 357 -2.91 10.03 -23.01
N ARG A 358 -2.32 10.50 -21.91
CA ARG A 358 -0.90 10.30 -21.61
C ARG A 358 -0.52 8.83 -21.40
N ALA A 359 -1.44 8.04 -20.85
CA ALA A 359 -1.26 6.60 -20.71
C ALA A 359 -1.19 5.89 -22.06
N LEU A 360 -2.10 6.21 -22.98
CA LEU A 360 -2.09 5.68 -24.34
C LEU A 360 -0.86 6.14 -25.13
N ASP A 361 -0.38 7.38 -24.94
CA ASP A 361 0.87 7.85 -25.55
C ASP A 361 2.09 7.03 -25.04
N SER A 362 2.07 6.64 -23.77
CA SER A 362 3.12 5.76 -23.21
C SER A 362 3.07 4.38 -23.86
N LEU A 363 1.87 3.81 -24.08
CA LEU A 363 1.70 2.53 -24.75
C LEU A 363 2.09 2.59 -26.23
N GLN A 364 1.73 3.67 -26.95
CA GLN A 364 2.17 3.90 -28.31
C GLN A 364 3.69 3.87 -28.44
N LYS A 365 4.39 4.56 -27.53
CA LYS A 365 5.86 4.57 -27.51
C LYS A 365 6.43 3.19 -27.20
N LEU A 366 5.90 2.50 -26.20
CA LEU A 366 6.39 1.19 -25.78
C LEU A 366 6.19 0.11 -26.83
N PHE A 367 5.01 0.06 -27.41
CA PHE A 367 4.61 -1.05 -28.28
C PHE A 367 4.71 -0.73 -29.78
N GLY A 368 4.93 0.53 -30.14
CA GLY A 368 4.93 0.94 -31.56
C GLY A 368 3.57 0.84 -32.23
N THR A 369 2.51 0.64 -31.47
CA THR A 369 1.12 0.53 -31.96
C THR A 369 0.53 1.93 -32.10
N PRO A 370 -0.06 2.30 -33.25
CA PRO A 370 -0.67 3.60 -33.44
C PRO A 370 -1.73 3.91 -32.37
N ARG A 371 -1.81 5.16 -31.94
CA ARG A 371 -2.77 5.64 -30.96
C ARG A 371 -4.22 5.29 -31.32
N SER A 372 -4.59 5.50 -32.59
CA SER A 372 -5.93 5.19 -33.11
C SER A 372 -6.29 3.71 -32.95
N THR A 373 -5.32 2.82 -33.19
CA THR A 373 -5.51 1.38 -32.98
C THR A 373 -5.66 1.04 -31.49
N LEU A 374 -4.88 1.68 -30.62
CA LEU A 374 -5.03 1.48 -29.18
C LEU A 374 -6.42 1.93 -28.68
N GLU A 375 -6.90 3.07 -29.19
CA GLU A 375 -8.24 3.59 -28.84
C GLU A 375 -9.36 2.69 -29.38
N GLU A 376 -9.21 2.12 -30.59
CA GLU A 376 -10.16 1.17 -31.17
C GLU A 376 -10.23 -0.16 -30.38
N LEU A 377 -9.08 -0.64 -29.90
CA LEU A 377 -8.99 -1.90 -29.16
C LEU A 377 -9.36 -1.76 -27.67
N LEU A 378 -9.30 -0.55 -27.12
CA LEU A 378 -9.59 -0.31 -25.70
C LEU A 378 -11.10 -0.41 -25.44
N GLU A 379 -11.51 -1.38 -24.64
CA GLU A 379 -12.92 -1.64 -24.31
C GLU A 379 -13.34 -1.10 -22.95
N ASP A 380 -12.41 -1.10 -21.98
CA ASP A 380 -12.74 -0.67 -20.60
C ASP A 380 -11.48 -0.22 -19.85
N GLU A 381 -11.67 0.60 -18.81
CA GLU A 381 -10.58 1.10 -18.00
C GLU A 381 -10.97 1.24 -16.53
N LEU A 382 -10.02 0.99 -15.65
CA LEU A 382 -10.10 1.27 -14.22
C LEU A 382 -8.91 2.12 -13.81
N MET A 383 -9.17 3.15 -13.03
CA MET A 383 -8.12 4.04 -12.48
C MET A 383 -8.32 4.22 -11.00
N HIS A 384 -7.23 4.24 -10.25
CA HIS A 384 -7.26 4.61 -8.84
C HIS A 384 -6.14 5.59 -8.51
N ASP A 385 -6.55 6.74 -8.02
CA ASP A 385 -5.69 7.78 -7.49
C ASP A 385 -5.63 7.65 -5.97
N TRP A 386 -4.58 6.99 -5.48
CA TRP A 386 -4.45 6.69 -4.05
C TRP A 386 -4.23 7.94 -3.20
N GLN A 387 -3.68 9.01 -3.74
CA GLN A 387 -3.48 10.25 -3.00
C GLN A 387 -4.77 11.07 -2.86
N ALA A 388 -5.68 10.97 -3.83
CA ALA A 388 -7.00 11.59 -3.76
C ALA A 388 -7.98 10.82 -2.88
N ASP A 389 -7.70 9.55 -2.56
CA ASP A 389 -8.54 8.71 -1.69
C ASP A 389 -8.44 9.21 -0.23
N PRO A 390 -9.54 9.69 0.39
CA PRO A 390 -9.52 10.30 1.72
C PRO A 390 -9.13 9.32 2.84
N TYR A 391 -9.26 8.01 2.60
CA TYR A 391 -8.96 6.97 3.57
C TYR A 391 -7.61 6.27 3.32
N ALA A 392 -6.80 6.77 2.37
CA ALA A 392 -5.44 6.31 2.10
C ALA A 392 -4.45 7.48 2.03
N ARG A 393 -4.75 8.51 1.21
CA ARG A 393 -3.95 9.70 0.97
C ARG A 393 -2.55 9.39 0.45
N GLY A 394 -2.45 8.35 -0.40
CA GLY A 394 -1.24 7.86 -1.05
C GLY A 394 -1.07 6.35 -0.95
N GLY A 395 0.00 5.85 -1.53
CA GLY A 395 0.33 4.43 -1.60
C GLY A 395 0.90 3.88 -0.30
N TYR A 396 2.13 4.23 0.04
CA TYR A 396 2.84 3.74 1.22
C TYR A 396 3.80 4.79 1.80
N ALA A 397 4.27 4.52 3.02
CA ALA A 397 5.07 5.47 3.77
C ALA A 397 6.51 5.54 3.28
N VAL A 398 7.04 6.76 3.19
CA VAL A 398 8.43 7.06 2.85
C VAL A 398 9.02 7.93 3.95
N THR A 399 10.14 7.48 4.52
CA THR A 399 10.88 8.25 5.52
C THR A 399 11.69 9.36 4.83
N GLN A 400 11.52 10.59 5.28
CA GLN A 400 12.27 11.74 4.78
C GLN A 400 13.56 11.95 5.57
N VAL A 401 14.46 12.76 5.05
CA VAL A 401 15.65 13.22 5.80
C VAL A 401 15.22 13.82 7.14
N GLY A 402 15.91 13.46 8.20
CA GLY A 402 15.55 13.78 9.58
C GLY A 402 14.49 12.85 10.20
N GLY A 403 13.98 11.88 9.44
CA GLY A 403 12.91 10.98 9.88
C GLY A 403 13.38 9.60 10.35
N LEU A 404 14.68 9.34 10.43
CA LEU A 404 15.18 8.06 10.92
C LEU A 404 14.67 7.80 12.35
N GLY A 405 14.11 6.63 12.58
CA GLY A 405 13.50 6.27 13.86
C GLY A 405 12.03 6.68 14.04
N ALA A 406 11.43 7.43 13.10
CA ALA A 406 10.00 7.80 13.17
C ALA A 406 9.07 6.58 13.28
N ALA A 407 9.31 5.53 12.50
CA ALA A 407 8.54 4.29 12.57
C ALA A 407 8.57 3.65 13.98
N ARG A 408 9.73 3.69 14.67
CA ARG A 408 9.86 3.19 16.06
C ARG A 408 9.04 4.01 17.04
N VAL A 409 8.97 5.33 16.85
CA VAL A 409 8.12 6.19 17.69
C VAL A 409 6.65 5.87 17.45
N LEU A 410 6.24 5.75 16.18
CA LEU A 410 4.88 5.37 15.80
C LEU A 410 4.49 3.97 16.32
N ALA A 411 5.44 3.05 16.42
CA ALA A 411 5.19 1.69 16.87
C ALA A 411 4.99 1.58 18.39
N ARG A 412 5.39 2.58 19.19
CA ARG A 412 5.34 2.50 20.66
C ARG A 412 3.91 2.58 21.18
N PRO A 413 3.51 1.70 22.12
CA PRO A 413 2.25 1.84 22.84
C PRO A 413 2.19 3.16 23.64
N ILE A 414 1.00 3.74 23.71
CA ILE A 414 0.76 4.97 24.47
C ILE A 414 -0.10 4.62 25.69
N ALA A 415 0.46 4.82 26.87
CA ALA A 415 -0.17 4.54 28.17
C ALA A 415 -0.84 3.14 28.22
N ASP A 416 -0.22 2.16 27.56
CA ASP A 416 -0.76 0.80 27.39
C ASP A 416 -2.23 0.75 26.89
N THR A 417 -2.69 1.81 26.28
CA THR A 417 -4.09 2.01 25.88
C THR A 417 -4.25 2.17 24.38
N LEU A 418 -3.37 2.92 23.72
CA LEU A 418 -3.35 3.05 22.26
C LEU A 418 -2.16 2.31 21.68
N PHE A 419 -2.41 1.48 20.68
CA PHE A 419 -1.43 0.68 19.96
C PHE A 419 -1.53 0.98 18.48
N PHE A 420 -0.41 1.28 17.83
CA PHE A 420 -0.38 1.64 16.42
C PHE A 420 0.18 0.49 15.59
N ALA A 421 -0.45 0.22 14.45
CA ALA A 421 0.01 -0.73 13.45
C ALA A 421 -0.27 -0.23 12.03
N GLY A 422 0.30 -0.89 11.05
CA GLY A 422 0.30 -0.52 9.64
C GLY A 422 1.72 -0.50 9.11
N GLU A 423 1.89 -0.58 7.79
CA GLU A 423 3.21 -0.69 7.15
C GLU A 423 4.18 0.44 7.56
N HIS A 424 3.66 1.62 7.89
CA HIS A 424 4.43 2.78 8.34
C HIS A 424 4.97 2.68 9.77
N THR A 425 4.55 1.67 10.53
CA THR A 425 5.08 1.35 11.88
C THR A 425 6.05 0.17 11.86
N ASP A 426 6.41 -0.30 10.66
CA ASP A 426 7.39 -1.37 10.51
C ASP A 426 8.81 -0.87 10.82
N THR A 427 9.56 -1.68 11.57
CA THR A 427 10.94 -1.39 12.00
C THR A 427 11.96 -2.38 11.44
N GLU A 428 11.49 -3.37 10.68
CA GLU A 428 12.30 -4.48 10.16
C GLU A 428 12.62 -4.33 8.67
N GLY A 429 12.29 -3.17 8.08
CA GLY A 429 12.54 -2.89 6.67
C GLY A 429 11.48 -3.46 5.71
N GLN A 430 10.29 -3.74 6.23
CA GLN A 430 9.15 -4.23 5.44
C GLN A 430 8.06 -3.17 5.25
N ALA A 431 8.38 -1.88 5.48
CA ALA A 431 7.46 -0.78 5.22
C ALA A 431 6.99 -0.80 3.75
N GLY A 432 5.78 -0.33 3.50
CA GLY A 432 5.18 -0.33 2.15
C GLY A 432 4.63 -1.68 1.69
N THR A 433 4.71 -2.75 2.50
CA THR A 433 4.30 -4.09 2.09
C THR A 433 3.08 -4.61 2.87
N VAL A 434 2.35 -5.57 2.25
CA VAL A 434 1.22 -6.23 2.92
C VAL A 434 1.71 -7.13 4.06
N HIS A 435 2.83 -7.81 3.89
CA HIS A 435 3.38 -8.66 4.96
C HIS A 435 3.86 -7.83 6.16
N GLY A 436 4.53 -6.68 5.94
CA GLY A 436 4.87 -5.76 7.02
C GLY A 436 3.63 -5.22 7.74
N ALA A 437 2.56 -4.91 7.00
CA ALA A 437 1.29 -4.54 7.62
C ALA A 437 0.69 -5.66 8.49
N LEU A 438 0.69 -6.91 8.03
CA LEU A 438 0.24 -8.08 8.81
C LEU A 438 1.05 -8.25 10.09
N GLU A 439 2.38 -8.20 10.00
CA GLU A 439 3.32 -8.39 11.10
C GLU A 439 3.18 -7.30 12.16
N THR A 440 3.02 -6.04 11.73
CA THR A 440 2.78 -4.93 12.67
C THR A 440 1.43 -5.03 13.36
N GLY A 441 0.39 -5.53 12.68
CA GLY A 441 -0.91 -5.83 13.28
C GLY A 441 -0.81 -6.90 14.36
N GLU A 442 -0.10 -7.99 14.08
CA GLU A 442 0.16 -9.06 15.06
C GLU A 442 0.99 -8.57 16.24
N ARG A 443 2.00 -7.70 16.01
CA ARG A 443 2.79 -7.07 17.07
C ARG A 443 1.90 -6.23 17.99
N ALA A 444 1.13 -5.31 17.45
CA ALA A 444 0.27 -4.42 18.23
C ALA A 444 -0.78 -5.20 19.04
N ALA A 445 -1.31 -6.29 18.47
CA ALA A 445 -2.22 -7.17 19.20
C ALA A 445 -1.52 -7.87 20.39
N ARG A 446 -0.28 -8.37 20.21
CA ARG A 446 0.49 -8.97 21.33
C ARG A 446 0.76 -7.97 22.44
N GLU A 447 1.15 -6.74 22.08
CA GLU A 447 1.37 -5.65 23.04
C GLU A 447 0.09 -5.30 23.80
N CYS A 448 -1.04 -5.16 23.09
CA CYS A 448 -2.35 -4.91 23.71
C CYS A 448 -2.76 -6.05 24.67
N LEU A 449 -2.58 -7.30 24.28
CA LEU A 449 -2.88 -8.45 25.13
C LEU A 449 -2.01 -8.48 26.41
N ALA A 450 -0.73 -8.17 26.29
CA ALA A 450 0.17 -8.08 27.45
C ALA A 450 -0.31 -7.00 28.43
N ALA A 451 -0.56 -5.79 27.94
CA ALA A 451 -1.05 -4.67 28.74
C ALA A 451 -2.38 -4.97 29.46
N LEU A 452 -3.34 -5.60 28.77
CA LEU A 452 -4.63 -5.96 29.36
C LEU A 452 -4.48 -7.05 30.45
N ARG A 453 -3.56 -8.01 30.28
CA ARG A 453 -3.27 -9.06 31.28
C ARG A 453 -2.59 -8.49 32.53
N GLU A 454 -1.63 -7.59 32.36
CA GLU A 454 -0.95 -6.93 33.48
C GLU A 454 -1.93 -6.14 34.33
N ARG A 455 -2.83 -5.39 33.70
CA ARG A 455 -3.88 -4.66 34.40
C ARG A 455 -4.89 -5.56 35.13
N ALA A 456 -5.16 -6.75 34.59
CA ALA A 456 -6.04 -7.72 35.25
C ALA A 456 -5.39 -8.35 36.50
N ARG A 457 -4.05 -8.45 36.52
CA ARG A 457 -3.28 -8.95 37.66
C ARG A 457 -3.09 -7.90 38.76
N ALA A 458 -3.10 -6.62 38.35
CA ALA A 458 -2.90 -5.49 39.29
C ALA A 458 -4.19 -5.06 40.04
N ARG A 459 -5.35 -5.63 39.67
CA ARG A 459 -6.66 -5.49 40.32
C ARG A 459 -6.93 -6.64 41.27
#